data_32998f8a7bd49fa5c58a08c0dbac01bb
#
_entry.id   32998f8a7bd49fa5c58a08c0dbac01bb
#
_cell.length_a   1.000
_cell.length_b   1.000
_cell.length_c   1.000
_cell.angle_alpha   90.00
_cell.angle_beta   90.00
_cell.angle_gamma   90.00
#
_symmetry.space_group_name_H-M   'P 1'
#
loop_
_entity.id
_entity.type
_entity.pdbx_description
1 polymer ?
#
loop_
_entity_poly.entity_id
_entity_poly.type
_entity_poly.pdbx_seq_one_letter_code
_entity_poly.pdbx_strand_id
1 'polypeptide(L)'
;MEPKLEYCGNYIKISNFHHSIEDEKSGNPYNCSFDIIVKSGVFTGIADGCEYDYKELQKFIVALEDLISFKRKDVAFCEIGYGNTIEFKCDRAGHIEVSGEIQGDAGSHILKFKFMTDQTVFPQFIDELKGL
;
A
#
# COMPACT_ATOMS: atom_id res chain seq x y z
N MET A 1 12.34 9.19 -3.51
CA MET A 1 12.32 7.76 -3.16
C MET A 1 10.91 7.23 -3.28
N GLU A 2 10.73 6.08 -3.91
CA GLU A 2 9.43 5.48 -4.10
C GLU A 2 9.33 4.19 -3.31
N PRO A 3 8.49 4.13 -2.27
CA PRO A 3 8.33 2.92 -1.47
C PRO A 3 7.96 1.71 -2.34
N LYS A 4 8.69 0.63 -2.17
CA LYS A 4 8.50 -0.59 -2.96
C LYS A 4 8.63 -1.82 -2.06
N LEU A 5 7.59 -2.64 -2.05
CA LEU A 5 7.59 -3.96 -1.44
C LEU A 5 7.77 -4.97 -2.57
N GLU A 6 8.90 -5.67 -2.60
CA GLU A 6 9.22 -6.61 -3.68
C GLU A 6 9.66 -7.96 -3.15
N TYR A 7 9.12 -9.03 -3.74
CA TYR A 7 9.51 -10.39 -3.40
C TYR A 7 9.34 -11.31 -4.62
N CYS A 8 10.41 -11.97 -5.05
CA CYS A 8 10.39 -12.90 -6.19
C CYS A 8 9.79 -12.28 -7.46
N GLY A 9 10.10 -11.02 -7.74
CA GLY A 9 9.63 -10.32 -8.92
C GLY A 9 8.22 -9.75 -8.86
N ASN A 10 7.48 -10.05 -7.80
CA ASN A 10 6.19 -9.41 -7.54
C ASN A 10 6.42 -8.17 -6.69
N TYR A 11 5.66 -7.10 -6.90
CA TYR A 11 5.84 -5.90 -6.10
C TYR A 11 4.60 -5.01 -6.02
N ILE A 12 4.58 -4.18 -4.98
CA ILE A 12 3.74 -3.01 -4.87
C ILE A 12 4.68 -1.82 -4.77
N LYS A 13 4.41 -0.78 -5.55
CA LYS A 13 5.18 0.46 -5.52
C LYS A 13 4.26 1.66 -5.42
N ILE A 14 4.62 2.62 -4.57
CA ILE A 14 3.93 3.91 -4.47
C ILE A 14 4.78 4.95 -5.19
N SER A 15 4.18 5.65 -6.14
CA SER A 15 4.84 6.61 -7.01
C SER A 15 4.15 7.96 -6.95
N ASN A 16 4.86 9.01 -7.31
CA ASN A 16 4.30 10.35 -7.47
C ASN A 16 3.58 10.85 -6.22
N PHE A 17 4.12 10.55 -5.04
CA PHE A 17 3.50 10.93 -3.77
C PHE A 17 3.58 12.44 -3.55
N HIS A 18 2.44 13.02 -3.21
CA HIS A 18 2.34 14.43 -2.83
C HIS A 18 1.47 14.56 -1.57
N HIS A 19 1.96 15.32 -0.59
CA HIS A 19 1.25 15.63 0.63
C HIS A 19 0.95 17.13 0.69
N SER A 20 -0.33 17.49 0.72
CA SER A 20 -0.77 18.86 0.90
C SER A 20 -0.91 19.19 2.38
N ILE A 21 0.03 19.93 2.92
CA ILE A 21 0.00 20.37 4.32
C ILE A 21 -1.21 21.28 4.58
N GLU A 22 -1.58 22.11 3.60
CA GLU A 22 -2.73 23.01 3.72
C GLU A 22 -4.04 22.24 3.84
N ASP A 23 -4.23 21.22 3.00
CA ASP A 23 -5.41 20.36 3.05
C ASP A 23 -5.47 19.60 4.37
N GLU A 24 -4.35 19.09 4.85
CA GLU A 24 -4.29 18.41 6.14
C GLU A 24 -4.69 19.34 7.28
N LYS A 25 -4.16 20.55 7.31
CA LYS A 25 -4.48 21.54 8.34
C LYS A 25 -5.94 21.97 8.33
N SER A 26 -6.57 22.02 7.16
CA SER A 26 -7.97 22.38 7.02
C SER A 26 -8.92 21.23 7.36
N GLY A 27 -8.38 20.04 7.67
CA GLY A 27 -9.19 18.87 7.99
C GLY A 27 -9.70 18.10 6.78
N ASN A 28 -9.19 18.39 5.58
CA ASN A 28 -9.52 17.66 4.38
C ASN A 28 -8.83 16.29 4.39
N PRO A 29 -9.58 15.16 4.42
CA PRO A 29 -8.96 13.84 4.44
C PRO A 29 -8.30 13.44 3.11
N TYR A 30 -8.57 14.17 2.02
CA TYR A 30 -7.95 13.93 0.72
C TYR A 30 -6.68 14.78 0.58
N ASN A 31 -5.77 14.64 1.55
CA ASN A 31 -4.57 15.48 1.64
C ASN A 31 -3.30 14.85 1.06
N CYS A 32 -3.33 13.56 0.69
CA CYS A 32 -2.25 12.90 -0.04
C CYS A 32 -2.74 12.37 -1.37
N SER A 33 -1.89 12.46 -2.39
CA SER A 33 -2.15 11.86 -3.71
C SER A 33 -0.93 11.06 -4.16
N PHE A 34 -1.16 9.99 -4.90
CA PHE A 34 -0.10 9.09 -5.37
C PHE A 34 -0.64 8.10 -6.39
N ASP A 35 0.27 7.34 -6.99
CA ASP A 35 -0.07 6.21 -7.85
C ASP A 35 0.33 4.92 -7.15
N ILE A 36 -0.44 3.86 -7.37
CA ILE A 36 -0.11 2.50 -6.92
C ILE A 36 0.20 1.67 -8.16
N ILE A 37 1.37 1.04 -8.19
CA ILE A 37 1.78 0.13 -9.24
C ILE A 37 1.93 -1.26 -8.63
N VAL A 38 1.25 -2.24 -9.23
CA VAL A 38 1.32 -3.64 -8.77
C VAL A 38 1.78 -4.52 -9.92
N LYS A 39 2.80 -5.34 -9.66
CA LYS A 39 3.18 -6.44 -10.52
C LYS A 39 2.94 -7.74 -9.75
N SER A 40 2.10 -8.60 -10.31
CA SER A 40 1.76 -9.89 -9.70
C SER A 40 1.76 -10.96 -10.79
N GLY A 41 2.76 -11.84 -10.75
CA GLY A 41 2.98 -12.83 -11.80
C GLY A 41 3.29 -12.15 -13.13
N VAL A 42 2.47 -12.44 -14.14
CA VAL A 42 2.61 -11.87 -15.50
C VAL A 42 1.79 -10.57 -15.67
N PHE A 43 1.05 -10.14 -14.65
CA PHE A 43 0.17 -8.98 -14.74
C PHE A 43 0.80 -7.77 -14.09
N THR A 44 0.57 -6.59 -14.68
CA THR A 44 0.94 -5.30 -14.11
C THR A 44 -0.27 -4.39 -14.19
N GLY A 45 -0.58 -3.70 -13.09
CA GLY A 45 -1.64 -2.71 -13.05
C GLY A 45 -1.15 -1.42 -12.42
N ILE A 46 -1.76 -0.31 -12.83
CA ILE A 46 -1.48 1.01 -12.29
C ILE A 46 -2.81 1.65 -11.92
N ALA A 47 -2.92 2.07 -10.65
CA ALA A 47 -4.01 2.93 -10.20
C ALA A 47 -3.43 4.32 -9.98
N ASP A 48 -3.75 5.24 -10.87
CA ASP A 48 -3.27 6.61 -10.80
C ASP A 48 -4.24 7.51 -10.04
N GLY A 49 -3.74 8.58 -9.48
CA GLY A 49 -4.56 9.57 -8.78
C GLY A 49 -5.25 9.04 -7.53
N CYS A 50 -4.62 8.10 -6.83
CA CYS A 50 -5.11 7.62 -5.55
C CYS A 50 -5.05 8.73 -4.51
N GLU A 51 -5.94 8.69 -3.52
CA GLU A 51 -6.00 9.67 -2.45
C GLU A 51 -6.06 9.00 -1.09
N TYR A 52 -5.44 9.63 -0.09
CA TYR A 52 -5.36 9.10 1.26
C TYR A 52 -5.19 10.23 2.27
N ASP A 53 -5.51 9.95 3.53
CA ASP A 53 -5.27 10.88 4.62
C ASP A 53 -3.90 10.60 5.23
N TYR A 54 -3.06 11.60 5.40
CA TYR A 54 -1.73 11.46 5.97
C TYR A 54 -1.77 10.83 7.38
N LYS A 55 -2.79 11.14 8.18
CA LYS A 55 -2.98 10.51 9.49
C LYS A 55 -3.20 9.01 9.37
N GLU A 56 -3.97 8.59 8.37
CA GLU A 56 -4.21 7.17 8.12
C GLU A 56 -2.94 6.49 7.59
N LEU A 57 -2.11 7.19 6.83
CA LEU A 57 -0.81 6.68 6.41
C LEU A 57 0.08 6.37 7.61
N GLN A 58 0.11 7.26 8.62
CA GLN A 58 0.88 7.03 9.84
C GLN A 58 0.37 5.81 10.61
N LYS A 59 -0.94 5.64 10.69
CA LYS A 59 -1.56 4.46 11.31
C LYS A 59 -1.25 3.17 10.53
N PHE A 60 -1.25 3.25 9.22
CA PHE A 60 -0.91 2.11 8.36
C PHE A 60 0.53 1.66 8.59
N ILE A 61 1.47 2.61 8.69
CA ILE A 61 2.88 2.30 8.98
C ILE A 61 3.02 1.57 10.32
N VAL A 62 2.37 2.07 11.38
CA VAL A 62 2.36 1.42 12.70
C VAL A 62 1.74 0.02 12.61
N ALA A 63 0.65 -0.12 11.85
CA ALA A 63 -0.01 -1.41 11.67
C ALA A 63 0.91 -2.43 10.97
N LEU A 64 1.70 -2.00 9.98
CA LEU A 64 2.69 -2.88 9.34
C LEU A 64 3.80 -3.29 10.31
N GLU A 65 4.27 -2.38 11.16
CA GLU A 65 5.24 -2.71 12.20
C GLU A 65 4.68 -3.77 13.18
N ASP A 66 3.40 -3.64 13.54
CA ASP A 66 2.73 -4.61 14.39
C ASP A 66 2.55 -5.96 13.68
N LEU A 67 2.31 -5.95 12.38
CA LEU A 67 2.17 -7.16 11.58
C LEU A 67 3.47 -7.98 11.59
N ILE A 68 4.60 -7.35 11.31
CA ILE A 68 5.89 -8.04 11.23
C ILE A 68 6.47 -8.42 12.59
N SER A 69 5.93 -7.86 13.67
CA SER A 69 6.28 -8.24 15.05
C SER A 69 5.26 -9.21 15.67
N PHE A 70 4.36 -9.74 14.86
CA PHE A 70 3.34 -10.71 15.25
C PHE A 70 2.34 -10.20 16.30
N LYS A 71 2.18 -8.88 16.41
CA LYS A 71 1.17 -8.28 17.30
C LYS A 71 -0.22 -8.25 16.68
N ARG A 72 -0.30 -8.43 15.37
CA ARG A 72 -1.57 -8.56 14.64
C ARG A 72 -1.38 -9.47 13.43
N LYS A 73 -2.48 -10.01 12.90
CA LYS A 73 -2.47 -11.01 11.82
C LYS A 73 -2.72 -10.45 10.46
N ASP A 74 -3.34 -9.29 10.36
CA ASP A 74 -3.69 -8.67 9.10
C ASP A 74 -3.66 -7.15 9.18
N VAL A 75 -3.48 -6.53 8.02
CA VAL A 75 -3.55 -5.08 7.84
C VAL A 75 -4.22 -4.83 6.50
N ALA A 76 -5.13 -3.86 6.44
CA ALA A 76 -5.75 -3.43 5.20
C ALA A 76 -5.38 -1.98 4.91
N PHE A 77 -5.03 -1.72 3.66
CA PHE A 77 -4.85 -0.39 3.12
C PHE A 77 -6.05 -0.11 2.20
N CYS A 78 -6.84 0.91 2.54
CA CYS A 78 -8.05 1.26 1.79
C CYS A 78 -7.92 2.69 1.29
N GLU A 79 -7.56 2.85 0.04
CA GLU A 79 -7.42 4.15 -0.61
C GLU A 79 -8.81 4.77 -0.81
N ILE A 80 -8.95 6.06 -0.52
CA ILE A 80 -10.26 6.71 -0.38
C ILE A 80 -10.77 7.39 -1.65
N GLY A 81 -9.92 7.62 -2.65
CA GLY A 81 -10.35 8.28 -3.89
C GLY A 81 -11.22 7.39 -4.77
N TYR A 82 -10.76 6.17 -5.02
CA TYR A 82 -11.43 5.21 -5.90
C TYR A 82 -11.71 3.86 -5.26
N GLY A 83 -11.32 3.68 -3.98
CA GLY A 83 -11.56 2.43 -3.28
C GLY A 83 -10.58 1.31 -3.60
N ASN A 84 -9.37 1.64 -4.06
CA ASN A 84 -8.32 0.65 -4.23
C ASN A 84 -7.95 0.03 -2.87
N THR A 85 -7.77 -1.28 -2.84
CA THR A 85 -7.51 -1.99 -1.58
C THR A 85 -6.32 -2.92 -1.69
N ILE A 86 -5.54 -3.00 -0.61
CA ILE A 86 -4.44 -3.95 -0.47
C ILE A 86 -4.54 -4.54 0.93
N GLU A 87 -4.52 -5.87 1.03
CA GLU A 87 -4.50 -6.59 2.30
C GLU A 87 -3.19 -7.32 2.50
N PHE A 88 -2.73 -7.35 3.74
CA PHE A 88 -1.53 -8.06 4.18
C PHE A 88 -1.94 -9.03 5.28
N LYS A 89 -1.68 -10.33 5.09
CA LYS A 89 -2.02 -11.36 6.08
C LYS A 89 -0.78 -12.16 6.42
N CYS A 90 -0.44 -12.19 7.70
CA CYS A 90 0.73 -12.89 8.21
C CYS A 90 0.33 -14.25 8.80
N ASP A 91 1.02 -15.33 8.42
CA ASP A 91 0.90 -16.61 9.07
C ASP A 91 1.90 -16.73 10.23
N ARG A 92 1.88 -17.89 10.93
CA ARG A 92 2.74 -18.11 12.10
C ARG A 92 4.23 -18.27 11.75
N ALA A 93 4.54 -18.56 10.48
CA ALA A 93 5.89 -18.76 10.01
C ALA A 93 6.53 -17.48 9.46
N GLY A 94 5.81 -16.35 9.48
CA GLY A 94 6.31 -15.07 8.96
C GLY A 94 6.10 -14.88 7.47
N HIS A 95 5.36 -15.75 6.82
CA HIS A 95 4.95 -15.56 5.43
C HIS A 95 3.80 -14.54 5.40
N ILE A 96 3.88 -13.58 4.50
CA ILE A 96 2.85 -12.55 4.39
C ILE A 96 2.25 -12.59 3.00
N GLU A 97 0.95 -12.91 2.95
CA GLU A 97 0.17 -12.88 1.74
C GLU A 97 -0.26 -11.43 1.46
N VAL A 98 0.02 -10.96 0.25
CA VAL A 98 -0.38 -9.63 -0.22
C VAL A 98 -1.44 -9.83 -1.30
N SER A 99 -2.60 -9.23 -1.10
CA SER A 99 -3.71 -9.35 -2.05
C SER A 99 -4.47 -8.03 -2.15
N GLY A 100 -5.25 -7.87 -3.20
CA GLY A 100 -6.07 -6.68 -3.32
C GLY A 100 -6.69 -6.51 -4.69
N GLU A 101 -7.29 -5.34 -4.86
CA GLU A 101 -7.86 -4.90 -6.12
C GLU A 101 -7.46 -3.45 -6.36
N ILE A 102 -6.90 -3.20 -7.54
CA ILE A 102 -6.64 -1.85 -8.01
C ILE A 102 -7.34 -1.63 -9.34
N GLN A 103 -7.74 -0.40 -9.60
CA GLN A 103 -8.49 -0.06 -10.79
C GLN A 103 -7.85 1.08 -11.56
N GLY A 104 -7.94 0.99 -12.89
CA GLY A 104 -7.53 2.03 -13.81
C GLY A 104 -8.74 2.62 -14.54
N ASP A 105 -8.60 3.85 -15.04
CA ASP A 105 -9.63 4.56 -15.79
C ASP A 105 -11.00 4.53 -15.10
N ALA A 106 -11.03 4.89 -13.81
CA ALA A 106 -12.25 4.97 -13.00
C ALA A 106 -13.08 3.68 -13.03
N GLY A 107 -12.41 2.52 -12.95
CA GLY A 107 -13.06 1.22 -12.88
C GLY A 107 -13.26 0.51 -14.21
N SER A 108 -12.81 1.11 -15.33
CA SER A 108 -12.84 0.43 -16.64
C SER A 108 -11.92 -0.80 -16.66
N HIS A 109 -10.85 -0.78 -15.85
CA HIS A 109 -9.92 -1.88 -15.71
C HIS A 109 -9.74 -2.21 -14.25
N ILE A 110 -9.77 -3.49 -13.91
CA ILE A 110 -9.57 -3.96 -12.54
C ILE A 110 -8.52 -5.05 -12.55
N LEU A 111 -7.50 -4.90 -11.70
CA LEU A 111 -6.54 -5.96 -11.40
C LEU A 111 -6.82 -6.48 -10.01
N LYS A 112 -7.27 -7.73 -9.93
CA LYS A 112 -7.35 -8.48 -8.70
C LYS A 112 -6.11 -9.33 -8.60
N PHE A 113 -5.37 -9.24 -7.49
CA PHE A 113 -4.05 -9.87 -7.39
C PHE A 113 -3.83 -10.52 -6.03
N LYS A 114 -2.89 -11.46 -6.01
CA LYS A 114 -2.41 -12.11 -4.79
C LYS A 114 -1.00 -12.63 -5.04
N PHE A 115 -0.08 -12.33 -4.11
CA PHE A 115 1.24 -12.96 -4.13
C PHE A 115 1.75 -13.13 -2.70
N MET A 116 2.68 -14.06 -2.53
CA MET A 116 3.30 -14.33 -1.24
C MET A 116 4.57 -13.52 -1.09
N THR A 117 4.81 -13.07 0.13
CA THR A 117 6.04 -12.42 0.54
C THR A 117 6.51 -13.04 1.85
N ASP A 118 7.52 -12.43 2.42
CA ASP A 118 8.14 -12.83 3.66
C ASP A 118 8.38 -11.58 4.49
N GLN A 119 8.33 -11.71 5.82
CA GLN A 119 8.50 -10.55 6.71
C GLN A 119 9.82 -9.81 6.49
N THR A 120 10.83 -10.47 5.94
CA THR A 120 12.16 -9.88 5.76
C THR A 120 12.21 -8.71 4.76
N VAL A 121 11.23 -8.60 3.87
CA VAL A 121 11.18 -7.51 2.88
C VAL A 121 10.44 -6.27 3.40
N PHE A 122 9.81 -6.35 4.56
CA PHE A 122 8.99 -5.27 5.11
C PHE A 122 9.78 -4.14 5.78
N PRO A 123 10.88 -4.38 6.52
CA PRO A 123 11.59 -3.28 7.18
C PRO A 123 11.99 -2.16 6.23
N GLN A 124 12.54 -2.49 5.07
CA GLN A 124 12.91 -1.50 4.07
C GLN A 124 11.70 -0.75 3.52
N PHE A 125 10.61 -1.47 3.21
CA PHE A 125 9.38 -0.87 2.73
C PHE A 125 8.81 0.11 3.76
N ILE A 126 8.78 -0.29 5.03
CA ILE A 126 8.30 0.55 6.12
C ILE A 126 9.16 1.81 6.25
N ASP A 127 10.47 1.69 6.18
CA ASP A 127 11.37 2.84 6.23
C ASP A 127 11.14 3.79 5.06
N GLU A 128 10.91 3.28 3.88
CA GLU A 128 10.59 4.08 2.71
C GLU A 128 9.24 4.79 2.85
N LEU A 129 8.24 4.13 3.43
CA LEU A 129 6.95 4.76 3.73
C LEU A 129 7.10 5.90 4.73
N LYS A 130 7.95 5.73 5.74
CA LYS A 130 8.23 6.80 6.73
C LYS A 130 8.88 8.02 6.10
N GLY A 131 9.53 7.86 4.97
CA GLY A 131 10.19 8.95 4.24
C GLY A 131 9.25 9.76 3.33
N LEU A 132 7.98 9.39 3.24
CA LEU A 132 7.02 10.12 2.41
C LEU A 132 6.59 11.45 3.03
#